data_23d57cff23e1817ab1590cb5077f6f8c
#
_entry.id   23d57cff23e1817ab1590cb5077f6f8c
#
_cell.length_a   1.000
_cell.length_b   1.000
_cell.length_c   1.000
_cell.angle_alpha   90.00
_cell.angle_beta   90.00
_cell.angle_gamma   90.00
#
_symmetry.space_group_name_H-M   'P 1'
#
loop_
_entity.id
_entity.type
_entity.pdbx_description
1 polymer ?
#
loop_
_entity_poly.entity_id
_entity_poly.type
_entity_poly.pdbx_seq_one_letter_code
_entity_poly.pdbx_strand_id
1 'polypeptide(L)'
;RGPPNGWSTRSAGLAVAEHASSGGTLEQPAEATHPVAARIAVGASVAALVVAVDRITKVWALDNLAPGIVRDFLGPLKLTLAFNDGSAFSLGSGSGSVIAVLAIVIVGVVVWAGRHYRSWPAVIIQGLVVGGAIGNLADRVFRAESGWFSGSVVDFLRLPNWPIFNVADMAITGGALALVFLIGRDRGEA
;
A
#
# COMPACT_ATOMS: atom_id res chain seq x y z
N ARG A 1 35.05 -88.92 39.02
CA ARG A 1 34.58 -88.07 40.12
C ARG A 1 34.33 -86.70 39.48
N GLY A 2 33.09 -86.41 39.14
CA GLY A 2 32.67 -85.09 38.69
C GLY A 2 31.93 -84.39 39.80
N PRO A 3 31.93 -83.10 39.91
CA PRO A 3 31.01 -82.37 40.74
C PRO A 3 29.82 -81.87 39.92
N PRO A 4 28.72 -81.64 40.60
CA PRO A 4 27.49 -81.17 40.00
C PRO A 4 27.45 -79.66 40.06
N ASN A 5 26.60 -79.09 39.32
CA ASN A 5 25.73 -78.01 39.75
C ASN A 5 25.34 -77.12 38.58
N GLY A 6 24.09 -77.29 38.25
CA GLY A 6 23.40 -76.34 37.36
C GLY A 6 23.15 -75.03 38.05
N TRP A 7 23.42 -73.98 37.32
CA TRP A 7 22.87 -72.66 37.59
C TRP A 7 22.05 -72.25 36.35
N SER A 8 20.78 -72.37 36.51
CA SER A 8 19.80 -71.86 35.58
C SER A 8 19.81 -70.33 35.72
N THR A 9 20.46 -69.67 34.84
CA THR A 9 20.30 -68.23 34.70
C THR A 9 19.03 -67.98 33.90
N ARG A 10 17.99 -67.58 34.59
CA ARG A 10 16.80 -67.00 33.98
C ARG A 10 17.25 -65.66 33.35
N SER A 11 17.28 -65.63 32.05
CA SER A 11 17.35 -64.40 31.29
C SER A 11 16.09 -63.59 31.55
N ALA A 12 16.22 -62.60 32.42
CA ALA A 12 15.20 -61.58 32.52
C ALA A 12 15.20 -60.77 31.19
N GLY A 13 14.22 -61.05 30.37
CA GLY A 13 13.95 -60.24 29.17
C GLY A 13 13.66 -58.83 29.60
N LEU A 14 14.59 -57.93 29.40
CA LEU A 14 14.27 -56.50 29.37
C LEU A 14 13.35 -56.23 28.14
N ALA A 15 12.09 -56.10 28.43
CA ALA A 15 11.20 -55.47 27.50
C ALA A 15 11.59 -54.02 27.36
N VAL A 16 12.35 -53.73 26.32
CA VAL A 16 12.56 -52.36 25.86
C VAL A 16 11.19 -51.89 25.37
N ALA A 17 10.54 -51.06 26.19
CA ALA A 17 9.36 -50.34 25.78
C ALA A 17 9.82 -49.39 24.67
N GLU A 18 9.54 -49.74 23.42
CA GLU A 18 9.53 -48.82 22.28
C GLU A 18 8.54 -47.72 22.62
N HIS A 19 9.06 -46.61 23.15
CA HIS A 19 8.32 -45.36 23.14
C HIS A 19 8.16 -45.00 21.67
N ALA A 20 7.01 -45.37 21.10
CA ALA A 20 6.53 -44.76 19.87
C ALA A 20 6.45 -43.26 20.11
N SER A 21 7.50 -42.57 19.68
CA SER A 21 7.50 -41.12 19.48
C SER A 21 6.39 -40.84 18.47
N SER A 22 5.18 -40.60 18.97
CA SER A 22 4.15 -39.94 18.20
C SER A 22 4.67 -38.52 17.95
N GLY A 23 5.38 -38.36 16.84
CA GLY A 23 5.71 -37.07 16.28
C GLY A 23 4.38 -36.38 15.97
N GLY A 24 3.81 -35.74 16.98
CA GLY A 24 2.78 -34.74 16.78
C GLY A 24 3.39 -33.63 15.93
N THR A 25 3.19 -33.71 14.65
CA THR A 25 3.38 -32.57 13.75
C THR A 25 2.54 -31.47 14.39
N LEU A 26 3.20 -30.48 15.00
CA LEU A 26 2.53 -29.26 15.42
C LEU A 26 1.97 -28.68 14.13
N GLU A 27 0.69 -28.94 13.87
CA GLU A 27 -0.05 -28.21 12.84
C GLU A 27 0.11 -26.74 13.18
N GLN A 28 0.98 -26.06 12.45
CA GLN A 28 1.03 -24.61 12.48
C GLN A 28 -0.37 -24.15 12.13
N PRO A 29 -0.98 -23.26 12.94
CA PRO A 29 -2.30 -22.73 12.63
C PRO A 29 -2.25 -22.20 11.20
N ALA A 30 -3.08 -22.77 10.32
CA ALA A 30 -3.21 -22.28 8.95
C ALA A 30 -3.47 -20.79 9.05
N GLU A 31 -2.54 -19.98 8.56
CA GLU A 31 -2.69 -18.52 8.51
C GLU A 31 -4.03 -18.26 7.82
N ALA A 32 -4.98 -17.71 8.55
CA ALA A 32 -6.34 -17.47 8.08
C ALA A 32 -6.27 -16.52 6.89
N THR A 33 -6.18 -17.07 5.69
CA THR A 33 -6.15 -16.28 4.47
C THR A 33 -7.53 -15.68 4.24
N HIS A 34 -7.64 -14.38 4.44
CA HIS A 34 -8.89 -13.66 4.19
C HIS A 34 -9.38 -13.89 2.76
N PRO A 35 -10.71 -14.03 2.56
CA PRO A 35 -11.28 -14.23 1.23
C PRO A 35 -10.82 -13.15 0.25
N VAL A 36 -10.50 -13.54 -0.97
CA VAL A 36 -10.05 -12.60 -2.03
C VAL A 36 -11.05 -11.47 -2.21
N ALA A 37 -12.35 -11.80 -2.20
CA ALA A 37 -13.42 -10.82 -2.33
C ALA A 37 -13.38 -9.76 -1.21
N ALA A 38 -13.13 -10.14 0.03
CA ALA A 38 -13.02 -9.21 1.15
C ALA A 38 -11.81 -8.27 0.99
N ARG A 39 -10.67 -8.78 0.52
CA ARG A 39 -9.49 -7.94 0.26
C ARG A 39 -9.72 -6.95 -0.85
N ILE A 40 -10.35 -7.38 -1.96
CA ILE A 40 -10.74 -6.48 -3.05
C ILE A 40 -11.71 -5.41 -2.54
N ALA A 41 -12.74 -5.81 -1.78
CA ALA A 41 -13.71 -4.87 -1.25
C ALA A 41 -13.07 -3.81 -0.35
N VAL A 42 -12.19 -4.21 0.58
CA VAL A 42 -11.48 -3.26 1.45
C VAL A 42 -10.56 -2.34 0.65
N GLY A 43 -9.74 -2.88 -0.25
CA GLY A 43 -8.86 -2.06 -1.10
C GLY A 43 -9.64 -1.07 -1.96
N ALA A 44 -10.73 -1.50 -2.58
CA ALA A 44 -11.62 -0.64 -3.36
C ALA A 44 -12.31 0.43 -2.49
N SER A 45 -12.75 0.08 -1.28
CA SER A 45 -13.35 1.04 -0.34
C SER A 45 -12.35 2.11 0.10
N VAL A 46 -11.11 1.73 0.39
CA VAL A 46 -10.04 2.69 0.72
C VAL A 46 -9.76 3.60 -0.47
N ALA A 47 -9.62 3.04 -1.67
CA ALA A 47 -9.39 3.83 -2.87
C ALA A 47 -10.55 4.81 -3.14
N ALA A 48 -11.81 4.35 -3.03
CA ALA A 48 -12.99 5.20 -3.20
C ALA A 48 -13.05 6.33 -2.16
N LEU A 49 -12.69 6.03 -0.90
CA LEU A 49 -12.62 7.05 0.15
C LEU A 49 -11.58 8.12 -0.16
N VAL A 50 -10.37 7.71 -0.59
CA VAL A 50 -9.31 8.66 -0.99
C VAL A 50 -9.77 9.54 -2.14
N VAL A 51 -10.35 8.95 -3.19
CA VAL A 51 -10.88 9.71 -4.34
C VAL A 51 -11.97 10.70 -3.89
N ALA A 52 -12.87 10.28 -3.01
CA ALA A 52 -13.93 11.14 -2.51
C ALA A 52 -13.38 12.32 -1.71
N VAL A 53 -12.46 12.06 -0.76
CA VAL A 53 -11.83 13.12 0.07
C VAL A 53 -11.01 14.06 -0.81
N ASP A 54 -10.22 13.54 -1.74
CA ASP A 54 -9.45 14.35 -2.69
C ASP A 54 -10.37 15.25 -3.52
N ARG A 55 -11.46 14.69 -4.08
CA ARG A 55 -12.41 15.47 -4.87
C ARG A 55 -13.11 16.56 -4.07
N ILE A 56 -13.58 16.24 -2.86
CA ILE A 56 -14.26 17.20 -1.98
C ILE A 56 -13.31 18.35 -1.62
N THR A 57 -12.08 18.04 -1.24
CA THR A 57 -11.09 19.05 -0.84
C THR A 57 -10.64 19.91 -2.02
N LYS A 58 -10.51 19.36 -3.22
CA LYS A 58 -10.21 20.10 -4.44
C LYS A 58 -11.35 21.05 -4.85
N VAL A 59 -12.61 20.61 -4.76
CA VAL A 59 -13.77 21.48 -5.01
C VAL A 59 -13.78 22.61 -3.99
N TRP A 60 -13.63 22.29 -2.71
CA TRP A 60 -13.54 23.30 -1.67
C TRP A 60 -12.40 24.31 -1.95
N ALA A 61 -11.22 23.85 -2.36
CA ALA A 61 -10.09 24.72 -2.68
C ALA A 61 -10.39 25.64 -3.85
N LEU A 62 -11.06 25.17 -4.91
CA LEU A 62 -11.48 25.96 -6.04
C LEU A 62 -12.47 27.05 -5.67
N ASP A 63 -13.37 26.79 -4.73
CA ASP A 63 -14.40 27.73 -4.30
C ASP A 63 -13.89 28.77 -3.29
N ASN A 64 -12.84 28.46 -2.53
CA ASN A 64 -12.41 29.25 -1.38
C ASN A 64 -11.02 29.86 -1.47
N LEU A 65 -10.16 29.39 -2.39
CA LEU A 65 -8.80 29.85 -2.55
C LEU A 65 -8.61 30.55 -3.88
N ALA A 66 -7.62 31.44 -3.96
CA ALA A 66 -7.24 32.12 -5.19
C ALA A 66 -5.78 31.87 -5.53
N PRO A 67 -5.42 31.77 -6.83
CA PRO A 67 -4.05 31.63 -7.28
C PRO A 67 -3.15 32.76 -6.77
N GLY A 68 -1.94 32.42 -6.29
CA GLY A 68 -0.97 33.40 -5.79
C GLY A 68 -1.25 33.94 -4.39
N ILE A 69 -2.42 33.71 -3.80
CA ILE A 69 -2.74 34.10 -2.43
C ILE A 69 -2.43 32.95 -1.49
N VAL A 70 -1.59 33.21 -0.49
CA VAL A 70 -1.19 32.22 0.53
C VAL A 70 -1.89 32.57 1.85
N ARG A 71 -2.58 31.58 2.43
CA ARG A 71 -3.25 31.70 3.74
C ARG A 71 -2.61 30.75 4.73
N ASP A 72 -2.44 31.20 5.95
CA ASP A 72 -2.01 30.33 7.06
C ASP A 72 -3.11 29.32 7.38
N PHE A 73 -2.71 28.09 7.69
CA PHE A 73 -3.65 27.01 8.01
C PHE A 73 -3.27 26.31 9.31
N LEU A 74 -2.17 25.54 9.34
CA LEU A 74 -1.75 24.76 10.51
C LEU A 74 -0.22 24.75 10.60
N GLY A 75 0.36 25.53 11.50
CA GLY A 75 1.80 25.63 11.67
C GLY A 75 2.50 26.01 10.34
N PRO A 76 3.43 25.18 9.86
CA PRO A 76 4.13 25.46 8.58
C PRO A 76 3.26 25.20 7.33
N LEU A 77 2.15 24.47 7.49
CA LEU A 77 1.24 24.13 6.41
C LEU A 77 0.35 25.33 6.08
N LYS A 78 0.38 25.76 4.82
CA LYS A 78 -0.39 26.87 4.30
C LYS A 78 -1.32 26.41 3.18
N LEU A 79 -2.32 27.25 2.86
CA LEU A 79 -3.26 27.04 1.78
C LEU A 79 -2.99 28.05 0.67
N THR A 80 -3.00 27.57 -0.57
CA THR A 80 -2.94 28.38 -1.78
C THR A 80 -3.55 27.58 -2.93
N LEU A 81 -3.97 28.21 -4.00
CA LEU A 81 -4.46 27.50 -5.17
C LEU A 81 -3.39 27.48 -6.26
N ALA A 82 -3.09 26.31 -6.78
CA ALA A 82 -2.22 26.11 -7.92
C ALA A 82 -2.80 25.06 -8.88
N PHE A 83 -2.46 25.20 -10.16
CA PHE A 83 -2.81 24.26 -11.21
C PHE A 83 -1.54 23.60 -11.73
N ASN A 84 -1.41 22.30 -11.53
CA ASN A 84 -0.23 21.52 -11.88
C ASN A 84 -0.45 20.83 -13.23
N ASP A 85 0.09 21.38 -14.27
CA ASP A 85 0.09 20.84 -15.64
C ASP A 85 1.19 19.80 -15.89
N GLY A 86 2.03 19.52 -14.88
CA GLY A 86 3.19 18.63 -14.97
C GLY A 86 4.51 19.34 -15.23
N SER A 87 4.51 20.65 -15.42
CA SER A 87 5.73 21.47 -15.66
C SER A 87 6.69 21.46 -14.46
N ALA A 88 6.18 21.17 -13.26
CA ALA A 88 6.99 21.06 -12.03
C ALA A 88 8.14 20.05 -12.13
N PHE A 89 8.06 19.08 -13.03
CA PHE A 89 9.12 18.09 -13.28
C PHE A 89 10.09 18.50 -14.39
N SER A 90 10.10 19.77 -14.80
CA SER A 90 10.97 20.29 -15.88
C SER A 90 10.81 19.58 -17.24
N LEU A 91 9.71 18.87 -17.45
CA LEU A 91 9.42 18.14 -18.68
C LEU A 91 8.77 19.01 -19.77
N GLY A 92 8.59 20.31 -19.49
CA GLY A 92 7.98 21.27 -20.40
C GLY A 92 6.44 21.33 -20.32
N SER A 93 5.86 22.35 -20.93
CA SER A 93 4.42 22.48 -21.07
C SER A 93 3.87 21.35 -21.94
N GLY A 94 2.83 20.64 -21.47
CA GLY A 94 2.23 19.50 -22.18
C GLY A 94 2.64 18.12 -21.66
N SER A 95 3.51 18.03 -20.66
CA SER A 95 3.90 16.76 -20.04
C SER A 95 2.78 16.08 -19.20
N GLY A 96 1.65 16.74 -19.01
CA GLY A 96 0.49 16.21 -18.30
C GLY A 96 0.05 14.84 -18.80
N SER A 97 -0.02 14.64 -20.12
CA SER A 97 -0.38 13.36 -20.72
C SER A 97 0.64 12.25 -20.45
N VAL A 98 1.94 12.58 -20.46
CA VAL A 98 3.01 11.62 -20.16
C VAL A 98 2.91 11.18 -18.68
N ILE A 99 2.70 12.13 -17.77
CA ILE A 99 2.52 11.84 -16.34
C ILE A 99 1.26 10.99 -16.12
N ALA A 100 0.16 11.27 -16.83
CA ALA A 100 -1.06 10.49 -16.73
C ALA A 100 -0.86 9.04 -17.21
N VAL A 101 -0.17 8.84 -18.33
CA VAL A 101 0.16 7.50 -18.84
C VAL A 101 1.05 6.76 -17.83
N LEU A 102 2.07 7.43 -17.28
CA LEU A 102 2.93 6.85 -16.25
C LEU A 102 2.12 6.46 -15.00
N ALA A 103 1.21 7.32 -14.55
CA ALA A 103 0.31 7.02 -13.44
C ALA A 103 -0.56 5.78 -13.70
N ILE A 104 -1.12 5.64 -14.92
CA ILE A 104 -1.89 4.48 -15.31
C ILE A 104 -1.04 3.20 -15.26
N VAL A 105 0.19 3.26 -15.77
CA VAL A 105 1.12 2.11 -15.74
C VAL A 105 1.45 1.73 -14.30
N ILE A 106 1.77 2.72 -13.44
CA ILE A 106 2.07 2.48 -12.02
C ILE A 106 0.86 1.86 -11.32
N VAL A 107 -0.35 2.38 -11.52
CA VAL A 107 -1.59 1.80 -10.97
C VAL A 107 -1.75 0.35 -11.44
N GLY A 108 -1.55 0.07 -12.72
CA GLY A 108 -1.61 -1.27 -13.27
C GLY A 108 -0.63 -2.23 -12.59
N VAL A 109 0.62 -1.80 -12.40
CA VAL A 109 1.65 -2.57 -11.69
C VAL A 109 1.28 -2.79 -10.23
N VAL A 110 0.83 -1.75 -9.52
CA VAL A 110 0.43 -1.84 -8.11
C VAL A 110 -0.76 -2.79 -7.93
N VAL A 111 -1.77 -2.71 -8.80
CA VAL A 111 -2.92 -3.61 -8.79
C VAL A 111 -2.50 -5.04 -9.11
N TRP A 112 -1.65 -5.22 -10.12
CA TRP A 112 -1.12 -6.54 -10.50
C TRP A 112 -0.28 -7.17 -9.37
N ALA A 113 0.61 -6.43 -8.74
CA ALA A 113 1.41 -6.89 -7.61
C ALA A 113 0.51 -7.18 -6.39
N GLY A 114 -0.46 -6.33 -6.15
CA GLY A 114 -1.37 -6.40 -5.00
C GLY A 114 -2.25 -7.64 -4.95
N ARG A 115 -2.44 -8.35 -6.07
CA ARG A 115 -3.15 -9.65 -6.09
C ARG A 115 -2.49 -10.71 -5.19
N HIS A 116 -1.19 -10.54 -4.89
CA HIS A 116 -0.42 -11.42 -4.03
C HIS A 116 -0.43 -10.99 -2.55
N TYR A 117 -0.91 -9.77 -2.25
CA TYR A 117 -0.95 -9.27 -0.89
C TYR A 117 -2.01 -10.01 -0.08
N ARG A 118 -1.59 -10.58 1.05
CA ARG A 118 -2.46 -11.34 1.96
C ARG A 118 -2.75 -10.57 3.25
N SER A 119 -1.88 -9.64 3.64
CA SER A 119 -2.01 -8.85 4.85
C SER A 119 -2.90 -7.62 4.66
N TRP A 120 -3.68 -7.27 5.67
CA TRP A 120 -4.54 -6.08 5.63
C TRP A 120 -3.77 -4.78 5.44
N PRO A 121 -2.61 -4.56 6.11
CA PRO A 121 -1.82 -3.35 5.87
C PRO A 121 -1.46 -3.18 4.39
N ALA A 122 -1.02 -4.23 3.72
CA ALA A 122 -0.66 -4.16 2.31
C ALA A 122 -1.86 -3.83 1.40
N VAL A 123 -3.04 -4.39 1.69
CA VAL A 123 -4.29 -4.09 0.96
C VAL A 123 -4.70 -2.63 1.16
N ILE A 124 -4.61 -2.10 2.38
CA ILE A 124 -4.92 -0.70 2.69
C ILE A 124 -3.94 0.23 1.98
N ILE A 125 -2.63 -0.05 2.06
CA ILE A 125 -1.58 0.71 1.39
C ILE A 125 -1.82 0.74 -0.13
N GLN A 126 -2.14 -0.40 -0.72
CA GLN A 126 -2.51 -0.47 -2.14
C GLN A 126 -3.71 0.43 -2.46
N GLY A 127 -4.76 0.39 -1.64
CA GLY A 127 -5.95 1.24 -1.79
C GLY A 127 -5.61 2.73 -1.74
N LEU A 128 -4.71 3.15 -0.83
CA LEU A 128 -4.24 4.54 -0.74
C LEU A 128 -3.54 4.99 -2.04
N VAL A 129 -2.58 4.20 -2.53
CA VAL A 129 -1.83 4.53 -3.75
C VAL A 129 -2.74 4.57 -4.97
N VAL A 130 -3.59 3.57 -5.13
CA VAL A 130 -4.53 3.50 -6.27
C VAL A 130 -5.54 4.64 -6.22
N GLY A 131 -6.12 4.93 -5.05
CA GLY A 131 -7.07 6.02 -4.86
C GLY A 131 -6.47 7.39 -5.15
N GLY A 132 -5.26 7.66 -4.66
CA GLY A 132 -4.55 8.91 -4.93
C GLY A 132 -4.22 9.06 -6.42
N ALA A 133 -3.73 8.01 -7.07
CA ALA A 133 -3.45 8.06 -8.50
C ALA A 133 -4.73 8.28 -9.35
N ILE A 134 -5.86 7.65 -8.98
CA ILE A 134 -7.15 7.89 -9.64
C ILE A 134 -7.62 9.33 -9.40
N GLY A 135 -7.47 9.90 -8.21
CA GLY A 135 -7.84 11.28 -7.90
C GLY A 135 -7.13 12.29 -8.81
N ASN A 136 -5.80 12.17 -8.93
CA ASN A 136 -5.02 13.03 -9.83
C ASN A 136 -5.30 12.76 -11.32
N LEU A 137 -5.53 11.50 -11.69
CA LEU A 137 -5.89 11.14 -13.06
C LEU A 137 -7.27 11.71 -13.44
N ALA A 138 -8.23 11.72 -12.52
CA ALA A 138 -9.55 12.29 -12.72
C ALA A 138 -9.45 13.80 -13.09
N ASP A 139 -8.63 14.59 -12.40
CA ASP A 139 -8.40 15.98 -12.79
C ASP A 139 -7.85 16.08 -14.21
N ARG A 140 -6.85 15.24 -14.57
CA ARG A 140 -6.27 15.27 -15.92
C ARG A 140 -7.22 14.89 -17.02
N VAL A 141 -8.21 14.03 -16.72
CA VAL A 141 -9.27 13.64 -17.69
C VAL A 141 -10.35 14.70 -17.78
N PHE A 142 -10.91 15.10 -16.63
CA PHE A 142 -12.14 15.92 -16.60
C PHE A 142 -11.86 17.42 -16.73
N ARG A 143 -10.62 17.85 -16.60
CA ARG A 143 -10.20 19.25 -16.76
C ARG A 143 -9.38 19.47 -18.05
N ALA A 144 -9.32 18.48 -18.91
CA ALA A 144 -8.63 18.59 -20.19
C ALA A 144 -9.39 19.56 -21.12
N GLU A 145 -8.75 20.65 -21.53
CA GLU A 145 -9.28 21.59 -22.51
C GLU A 145 -8.86 21.23 -23.94
N SER A 146 -7.70 20.59 -24.08
CA SER A 146 -7.15 20.18 -25.37
C SER A 146 -6.29 18.93 -25.24
N GLY A 147 -6.65 17.88 -25.99
CA GLY A 147 -5.88 16.62 -25.98
C GLY A 147 -6.21 15.70 -24.81
N TRP A 148 -5.71 14.46 -24.89
CA TRP A 148 -5.99 13.41 -23.93
C TRP A 148 -5.17 13.61 -22.66
N PHE A 149 -5.83 13.60 -21.50
CA PHE A 149 -5.18 13.71 -20.17
C PHE A 149 -4.36 14.99 -19.95
N SER A 150 -4.66 16.08 -20.69
CA SER A 150 -3.92 17.34 -20.63
C SER A 150 -4.37 18.28 -19.49
N GLY A 151 -5.40 17.90 -18.73
CA GLY A 151 -5.94 18.71 -17.64
C GLY A 151 -4.94 18.92 -16.52
N SER A 152 -5.00 20.09 -15.88
CA SER A 152 -4.18 20.44 -14.73
C SER A 152 -4.74 19.81 -13.45
N VAL A 153 -3.88 19.29 -12.60
CA VAL A 153 -4.24 18.83 -11.26
C VAL A 153 -4.41 20.03 -10.34
N VAL A 154 -5.42 20.02 -9.49
CA VAL A 154 -5.65 21.05 -8.47
C VAL A 154 -4.80 20.75 -7.25
N ASP A 155 -3.83 21.61 -6.97
CA ASP A 155 -2.97 21.56 -5.80
C ASP A 155 -3.26 22.75 -4.88
N PHE A 156 -3.28 22.52 -3.54
CA PHE A 156 -3.69 23.59 -2.62
C PHE A 156 -3.00 23.55 -1.25
N LEU A 157 -2.21 22.53 -0.94
CA LEU A 157 -1.43 22.41 0.27
C LEU A 157 0.01 22.82 0.00
N ARG A 158 0.53 23.74 0.82
CA ARG A 158 1.88 24.30 0.65
C ARG A 158 2.70 24.13 1.93
N LEU A 159 3.86 23.51 1.82
CA LEU A 159 4.91 23.50 2.84
C LEU A 159 6.12 24.34 2.38
N PRO A 160 6.92 24.89 3.33
CA PRO A 160 8.18 25.55 2.99
C PRO A 160 9.10 24.58 2.22
N ASN A 161 9.72 25.07 1.15
CA ASN A 161 10.69 24.31 0.33
C ASN A 161 10.13 22.98 -0.24
N TRP A 162 8.81 22.86 -0.37
CA TRP A 162 8.15 21.72 -0.95
C TRP A 162 7.21 22.17 -2.08
N PRO A 163 7.06 21.38 -3.17
CA PRO A 163 6.04 21.66 -4.18
C PRO A 163 4.64 21.76 -3.55
N ILE A 164 3.76 22.54 -4.14
CA ILE A 164 2.34 22.56 -3.73
C ILE A 164 1.74 21.21 -4.10
N PHE A 165 0.93 20.64 -3.24
CA PHE A 165 0.38 19.30 -3.36
C PHE A 165 -1.08 19.22 -2.92
N ASN A 166 -1.69 18.05 -3.00
CA ASN A 166 -3.09 17.79 -2.66
C ASN A 166 -3.24 16.50 -1.82
N VAL A 167 -4.47 16.11 -1.50
CA VAL A 167 -4.76 14.91 -0.71
C VAL A 167 -4.37 13.62 -1.44
N ALA A 168 -4.55 13.56 -2.76
CA ALA A 168 -4.14 12.40 -3.57
C ALA A 168 -2.63 12.17 -3.47
N ASP A 169 -1.81 13.25 -3.52
CA ASP A 169 -0.35 13.15 -3.37
C ASP A 169 0.05 12.66 -1.99
N MET A 170 -0.66 13.09 -0.93
CA MET A 170 -0.46 12.57 0.43
C MET A 170 -0.73 11.08 0.50
N ALA A 171 -1.80 10.61 -0.14
CA ALA A 171 -2.15 9.19 -0.17
C ALA A 171 -1.12 8.36 -0.95
N ILE A 172 -0.64 8.85 -2.09
CA ILE A 172 0.41 8.20 -2.88
C ILE A 172 1.72 8.13 -2.09
N THR A 173 2.18 9.28 -1.59
CA THR A 173 3.47 9.37 -0.89
C THR A 173 3.45 8.59 0.42
N GLY A 174 2.40 8.76 1.23
CA GLY A 174 2.22 8.02 2.49
C GLY A 174 2.10 6.52 2.25
N GLY A 175 1.34 6.11 1.22
CA GLY A 175 1.23 4.72 0.82
C GLY A 175 2.56 4.13 0.34
N ALA A 176 3.32 4.86 -0.47
CA ALA A 176 4.62 4.41 -0.94
C ALA A 176 5.63 4.25 0.21
N LEU A 177 5.70 5.21 1.13
CA LEU A 177 6.55 5.13 2.31
C LEU A 177 6.16 3.96 3.23
N ALA A 178 4.85 3.76 3.46
CA ALA A 178 4.35 2.65 4.25
C ALA A 178 4.67 1.29 3.60
N LEU A 179 4.63 1.20 2.27
CA LEU A 179 5.00 -0.02 1.55
C LEU A 179 6.49 -0.34 1.71
N VAL A 180 7.37 0.66 1.58
CA VAL A 180 8.81 0.49 1.79
C VAL A 180 9.10 0.01 3.21
N PHE A 181 8.42 0.59 4.20
CA PHE A 181 8.56 0.18 5.60
C PHE A 181 8.09 -1.27 5.82
N LEU A 182 6.95 -1.65 5.25
CA LEU A 182 6.40 -3.01 5.36
C LEU A 182 7.37 -4.05 4.78
N ILE A 183 7.90 -3.80 3.57
CA ILE A 183 8.87 -4.70 2.91
C ILE A 183 10.19 -4.78 3.70
N GLY A 184 10.63 -3.67 4.28
CA GLY A 184 11.85 -3.62 5.10
C GLY A 184 11.73 -4.46 6.36
N ARG A 185 10.55 -4.46 6.99
CA ARG A 185 10.27 -5.24 8.19
C ARG A 185 10.27 -6.75 7.90
N ASP A 186 9.61 -7.17 6.84
CA ASP A 186 9.51 -8.60 6.47
C ASP A 186 10.88 -9.21 6.14
N ARG A 187 11.85 -8.39 5.68
CA ARG A 187 13.23 -8.82 5.43
C ARG A 187 14.12 -8.87 6.67
N GLY A 188 13.75 -8.14 7.71
CA GLY A 188 14.51 -8.12 8.97
C GLY A 188 14.17 -9.27 9.92
N GLU A 189 13.07 -9.97 9.66
CA GLU A 189 12.57 -11.10 10.44
C GLU A 189 12.96 -12.48 9.80
N ALA A 190 13.63 -12.47 8.65
CA ALA A 190 14.09 -13.66 7.92
C ALA A 190 15.60 -13.87 8.12
#